data_e6f6fb0a2c329f5be5951d9bdab0655d
#
_entry.id   e6f6fb0a2c329f5be5951d9bdab0655d
#
_cell.length_a   1.000
_cell.length_b   1.000
_cell.length_c   1.000
_cell.angle_alpha   90.00
_cell.angle_beta   90.00
_cell.angle_gamma   90.00
#
_symmetry.space_group_name_H-M   'P 1'
#
loop_
_entity.id
_entity.type
_entity.pdbx_description
1 polymer ?
#
loop_
_entity_poly.entity_id
_entity_poly.type
_entity_poly.pdbx_seq_one_letter_code
_entity_poly.pdbx_strand_id
1 'polypeptide(L)'
;MSQALATRYPLVLVPGMLGFVRLLLYPYWFGIVRALRRGGAQVYPVQVSPLHSTEVRGEQLLPIIEDLRQRTGVDKVNLLGHSQGALTARYVAAKRPEWVASVTSIAGPNHGSELADHIEREYPGDSPRGRMLKAVLHGLACLMGVLETGWRGPRLPIDVHASHLSLTSSGVARFNQLYPQGLPDSWGGEGAAEVNGVRYYSWSGVLKPGITDRGLNRLDGSNRFCRLFSRTFVRERGQCDGMVGRFSSHLGQVIGDDYPLDHLDIVNQSLGAVGKGAQPVKLFLEHAARLKAAGC
;
A
#
# COMPACT_ATOMS: atom_id res chain seq x y z
N MET A 1 10.89 20.70 19.66
CA MET A 1 10.15 19.59 19.04
C MET A 1 11.02 18.35 19.07
N SER A 2 10.48 17.20 19.45
CA SER A 2 11.23 15.93 19.49
C SER A 2 11.70 15.57 18.08
N GLN A 3 13.01 15.29 17.92
CA GLN A 3 13.58 14.76 16.66
C GLN A 3 13.72 13.23 16.70
N ALA A 4 12.95 12.58 17.55
CA ALA A 4 13.06 11.14 17.78
C ALA A 4 12.87 10.30 16.50
N LEU A 5 12.05 10.78 15.56
CA LEU A 5 11.72 10.11 14.30
C LEU A 5 12.30 10.79 13.05
N ALA A 6 13.25 11.72 13.21
CA ALA A 6 13.97 12.32 12.09
C ALA A 6 14.85 11.26 11.42
N THR A 7 14.37 10.67 10.35
CA THR A 7 15.12 9.76 9.48
C THR A 7 16.14 10.54 8.65
N ARG A 8 17.21 9.90 8.21
CA ARG A 8 18.20 10.50 7.32
C ARG A 8 17.59 10.95 6.00
N TYR A 9 16.68 10.16 5.47
CA TYR A 9 15.97 10.40 4.20
C TYR A 9 14.47 10.56 4.44
N PRO A 10 13.78 11.39 3.64
CA PRO A 10 12.36 11.63 3.80
C PRO A 10 11.54 10.35 3.54
N LEU A 11 10.37 10.28 4.18
CA LEU A 11 9.39 9.21 4.00
C LEU A 11 8.43 9.61 2.89
N VAL A 12 8.36 8.83 1.81
CA VAL A 12 7.40 8.98 0.71
C VAL A 12 6.32 7.93 0.88
N LEU A 13 5.08 8.35 1.06
CA LEU A 13 3.94 7.47 1.30
C LEU A 13 3.15 7.26 0.00
N VAL A 14 3.18 6.02 -0.50
CA VAL A 14 2.57 5.63 -1.79
C VAL A 14 1.26 4.88 -1.54
N PRO A 15 0.10 5.44 -1.94
CA PRO A 15 -1.20 4.83 -1.67
C PRO A 15 -1.46 3.60 -2.55
N GLY A 16 -2.44 2.79 -2.16
CA GLY A 16 -2.93 1.63 -2.91
C GLY A 16 -3.81 1.97 -4.11
N MET A 17 -4.57 0.98 -4.56
CA MET A 17 -5.64 1.14 -5.54
C MET A 17 -6.73 2.07 -4.98
N LEU A 18 -7.34 2.91 -5.84
CA LEU A 18 -8.26 3.99 -5.44
C LEU A 18 -7.63 4.93 -4.40
N GLY A 19 -6.30 5.06 -4.41
CA GLY A 19 -5.58 5.92 -3.49
C GLY A 19 -5.65 7.39 -3.88
N PHE A 20 -5.46 8.23 -2.88
CA PHE A 20 -5.49 9.69 -2.96
C PHE A 20 -4.53 10.27 -1.91
N VAL A 21 -4.17 11.54 -2.03
CA VAL A 21 -3.50 12.24 -0.92
C VAL A 21 -4.54 12.76 0.06
N ARG A 22 -5.56 13.44 -0.47
CA ARG A 22 -6.65 14.00 0.33
C ARG A 22 -7.93 14.15 -0.51
N LEU A 23 -9.04 13.60 -0.02
CA LEU A 23 -10.36 13.88 -0.56
C LEU A 23 -10.99 14.98 0.29
N LEU A 24 -11.08 16.20 -0.28
CA LEU A 24 -11.42 17.41 0.48
C LEU A 24 -10.48 17.57 1.70
N LEU A 25 -10.98 17.38 2.91
CA LEU A 25 -10.21 17.47 4.15
C LEU A 25 -9.78 16.12 4.70
N TYR A 26 -10.20 15.02 4.09
CA TYR A 26 -9.94 13.67 4.56
C TYR A 26 -8.68 13.08 3.92
N PRO A 27 -7.59 12.83 4.68
CA PRO A 27 -6.35 12.27 4.14
C PRO A 27 -6.42 10.74 4.06
N TYR A 28 -5.76 10.15 3.04
CA TYR A 28 -5.58 8.70 2.93
C TYR A 28 -4.88 8.11 4.16
N TRP A 29 -3.81 8.73 4.62
CA TRP A 29 -3.00 8.34 5.76
C TRP A 29 -3.50 9.06 7.02
N PHE A 30 -4.73 8.71 7.46
CA PHE A 30 -5.42 9.43 8.52
C PHE A 30 -4.63 9.41 9.85
N GLY A 31 -4.27 10.57 10.35
CA GLY A 31 -3.49 10.73 11.59
C GLY A 31 -2.00 10.39 11.49
N ILE A 32 -1.59 9.49 10.56
CA ILE A 32 -0.23 8.96 10.41
C ILE A 32 0.76 10.08 10.05
N VAL A 33 0.47 10.83 8.98
CA VAL A 33 1.36 11.93 8.52
C VAL A 33 1.58 12.96 9.63
N ARG A 34 0.50 13.33 10.33
CA ARG A 34 0.58 14.28 11.45
C ARG A 34 1.43 13.74 12.60
N ALA A 35 1.27 12.47 12.94
CA ALA A 35 2.02 11.83 14.03
C ALA A 35 3.52 11.74 13.70
N LEU A 36 3.87 11.29 12.50
CA LEU A 36 5.27 11.21 12.01
C LEU A 36 5.94 12.59 11.99
N ARG A 37 5.25 13.61 11.43
CA ARG A 37 5.77 14.99 11.38
C ARG A 37 5.97 15.58 12.76
N ARG A 38 5.08 15.30 13.73
CA ARG A 38 5.25 15.70 15.12
C ARG A 38 6.49 15.08 15.79
N GLY A 39 6.83 13.85 15.36
CA GLY A 39 8.05 13.16 15.79
C GLY A 39 9.33 13.64 15.11
N GLY A 40 9.24 14.59 14.16
CA GLY A 40 10.38 15.17 13.45
C GLY A 40 10.68 14.55 12.08
N ALA A 41 9.89 13.56 11.61
CA ALA A 41 10.08 12.98 10.28
C ALA A 41 9.63 13.93 9.16
N GLN A 42 10.38 13.96 8.07
CA GLN A 42 9.94 14.59 6.81
C GLN A 42 9.08 13.59 6.04
N VAL A 43 7.80 13.92 5.80
CA VAL A 43 6.81 12.98 5.24
C VAL A 43 6.09 13.61 4.06
N TYR A 44 6.09 12.90 2.94
CA TYR A 44 5.52 13.31 1.66
C TYR A 44 4.54 12.24 1.13
N PRO A 45 3.23 12.37 1.42
CA PRO A 45 2.23 11.60 0.70
C PRO A 45 2.22 12.02 -0.76
N VAL A 46 2.18 11.04 -1.67
CA VAL A 46 2.21 11.27 -3.11
C VAL A 46 0.95 10.76 -3.78
N GLN A 47 0.64 11.30 -4.94
CA GLN A 47 -0.46 10.86 -5.78
C GLN A 47 0.10 10.21 -7.06
N VAL A 48 -0.42 9.03 -7.36
CA VAL A 48 -0.26 8.34 -8.63
C VAL A 48 -1.64 7.90 -9.11
N SER A 49 -1.76 7.41 -10.34
CA SER A 49 -3.05 6.92 -10.87
C SER A 49 -3.80 6.07 -9.85
N PRO A 50 -5.06 6.38 -9.55
CA PRO A 50 -5.86 5.61 -8.60
C PRO A 50 -6.13 4.19 -9.11
N LEU A 51 -6.24 4.03 -10.43
CA LEU A 51 -6.47 2.76 -11.13
C LEU A 51 -5.61 2.71 -12.40
N HIS A 52 -4.49 2.01 -12.33
CA HIS A 52 -3.64 1.69 -13.47
C HIS A 52 -2.69 0.54 -13.10
N SER A 53 -1.95 0.01 -14.09
CA SER A 53 -0.92 -1.00 -13.83
C SER A 53 0.16 -0.48 -12.88
N THR A 54 0.82 -1.41 -12.20
CA THR A 54 1.93 -1.11 -11.27
C THR A 54 3.05 -0.33 -11.95
N GLU A 55 3.40 -0.69 -13.17
CA GLU A 55 4.48 -0.08 -13.94
C GLU A 55 4.16 1.39 -14.28
N VAL A 56 2.95 1.67 -14.78
CA VAL A 56 2.54 3.06 -15.09
C VAL A 56 2.53 3.92 -13.84
N ARG A 57 2.06 3.39 -12.71
CA ARG A 57 2.12 4.07 -11.42
C ARG A 57 3.57 4.33 -10.98
N GLY A 58 4.46 3.37 -11.23
CA GLY A 58 5.89 3.50 -10.95
C GLY A 58 6.54 4.59 -11.81
N GLU A 59 6.25 4.62 -13.11
CA GLU A 59 6.74 5.67 -14.03
C GLU A 59 6.24 7.07 -13.62
N GLN A 60 5.03 7.18 -13.07
CA GLN A 60 4.53 8.44 -12.52
C GLN A 60 5.24 8.83 -11.21
N LEU A 61 5.66 7.86 -10.41
CA LEU A 61 6.33 8.10 -9.13
C LEU A 61 7.78 8.55 -9.32
N LEU A 62 8.47 8.10 -10.36
CA LEU A 62 9.87 8.46 -10.64
C LEU A 62 10.11 9.97 -10.69
N PRO A 63 9.40 10.77 -11.52
CA PRO A 63 9.62 12.22 -11.57
C PRO A 63 9.22 12.93 -10.26
N ILE A 64 8.27 12.40 -9.50
CA ILE A 64 7.90 12.94 -8.18
C ILE A 64 9.06 12.79 -7.20
N ILE A 65 9.73 11.63 -7.21
CA ILE A 65 10.89 11.38 -6.35
C ILE A 65 12.08 12.24 -6.78
N GLU A 66 12.31 12.36 -8.09
CA GLU A 66 13.38 13.20 -8.62
C GLU A 66 13.23 14.66 -8.18
N ASP A 67 12.06 15.25 -8.38
CA ASP A 67 11.72 16.61 -7.93
C ASP A 67 11.87 16.75 -6.40
N LEU A 68 11.41 15.77 -5.64
CA LEU A 68 11.55 15.79 -4.18
C LEU A 68 13.02 15.79 -3.75
N ARG A 69 13.84 14.94 -4.36
CA ARG A 69 15.28 14.88 -4.07
C ARG A 69 15.98 16.20 -4.39
N GLN A 70 15.68 16.80 -5.55
CA GLN A 70 16.21 18.09 -5.95
C GLN A 70 15.82 19.21 -4.97
N ARG A 71 14.54 19.28 -4.61
CA ARG A 71 14.05 20.32 -3.67
C ARG A 71 14.55 20.18 -2.25
N THR A 72 14.79 18.97 -1.80
CA THR A 72 15.23 18.69 -0.42
C THR A 72 16.74 18.52 -0.30
N GLY A 73 17.46 18.42 -1.41
CA GLY A 73 18.91 18.23 -1.43
C GLY A 73 19.37 16.86 -0.92
N VAL A 74 18.48 15.85 -0.94
CA VAL A 74 18.79 14.49 -0.46
C VAL A 74 19.08 13.55 -1.63
N ASP A 75 19.96 12.57 -1.40
CA ASP A 75 20.32 11.58 -2.42
C ASP A 75 19.27 10.50 -2.57
N LYS A 76 18.60 10.14 -1.46
CA LYS A 76 17.67 8.99 -1.40
C LYS A 76 16.37 9.36 -0.69
N VAL A 77 15.38 8.47 -0.81
CA VAL A 77 14.10 8.50 -0.09
C VAL A 77 13.79 7.13 0.52
N ASN A 78 12.94 7.09 1.54
CA ASN A 78 12.32 5.88 2.07
C ASN A 78 10.91 5.76 1.49
N LEU A 79 10.61 4.67 0.78
CA LEU A 79 9.31 4.42 0.16
C LEU A 79 8.46 3.53 1.08
N LEU A 80 7.30 4.01 1.49
CA LEU A 80 6.32 3.25 2.26
C LEU A 80 5.07 3.08 1.38
N GLY A 81 4.87 1.89 0.83
CA GLY A 81 3.77 1.59 -0.08
C GLY A 81 2.69 0.74 0.59
N HIS A 82 1.45 1.19 0.52
CA HIS A 82 0.29 0.41 0.96
C HIS A 82 -0.34 -0.32 -0.22
N SER A 83 -0.70 -1.61 -0.03
CA SER A 83 -1.43 -2.37 -1.05
C SER A 83 -0.68 -2.36 -2.41
N GLN A 84 -1.32 -1.99 -3.51
CA GLN A 84 -0.67 -1.80 -4.83
C GLN A 84 0.50 -0.78 -4.76
N GLY A 85 0.47 0.17 -3.83
CA GLY A 85 1.56 1.11 -3.61
C GLY A 85 2.88 0.45 -3.23
N ALA A 86 2.84 -0.73 -2.60
CA ALA A 86 4.03 -1.53 -2.31
C ALA A 86 4.70 -2.03 -3.60
N LEU A 87 3.93 -2.55 -4.55
CA LEU A 87 4.45 -2.95 -5.86
C LEU A 87 4.98 -1.74 -6.64
N THR A 88 4.27 -0.60 -6.57
CA THR A 88 4.72 0.66 -7.16
C THR A 88 6.08 1.10 -6.60
N ALA A 89 6.27 1.01 -5.27
CA ALA A 89 7.54 1.33 -4.59
C ALA A 89 8.66 0.35 -5.00
N ARG A 90 8.37 -0.95 -5.11
CA ARG A 90 9.30 -1.98 -5.60
C ARG A 90 9.76 -1.69 -7.03
N TYR A 91 8.82 -1.28 -7.91
CA TYR A 91 9.17 -0.89 -9.28
C TYR A 91 10.21 0.22 -9.30
N VAL A 92 9.98 1.31 -8.55
CA VAL A 92 10.90 2.44 -8.47
C VAL A 92 12.26 2.03 -7.92
N ALA A 93 12.28 1.23 -6.84
CA ALA A 93 13.53 0.75 -6.25
C ALA A 93 14.33 -0.15 -7.19
N ALA A 94 13.66 -0.94 -8.02
CA ALA A 94 14.33 -1.76 -9.05
C ALA A 94 14.88 -0.93 -10.21
N LYS A 95 14.17 0.14 -10.61
CA LYS A 95 14.58 1.04 -11.70
C LYS A 95 15.67 2.04 -11.29
N ARG A 96 15.62 2.52 -10.05
CA ARG A 96 16.49 3.57 -9.51
C ARG A 96 16.93 3.25 -8.09
N PRO A 97 17.67 2.14 -7.87
CA PRO A 97 18.11 1.75 -6.53
C PRO A 97 18.95 2.84 -5.85
N GLU A 98 19.67 3.64 -6.62
CA GLU A 98 20.46 4.76 -6.12
C GLU A 98 19.61 5.92 -5.54
N TRP A 99 18.31 5.96 -5.83
CA TRP A 99 17.39 6.97 -5.29
C TRP A 99 16.63 6.49 -4.04
N VAL A 100 16.75 5.22 -3.71
CA VAL A 100 15.94 4.60 -2.65
C VAL A 100 16.82 4.05 -1.55
N ALA A 101 16.55 4.42 -0.31
CA ALA A 101 17.21 3.88 0.88
C ALA A 101 16.47 2.63 1.40
N SER A 102 15.15 2.67 1.38
CA SER A 102 14.33 1.53 1.79
C SER A 102 12.99 1.46 1.06
N VAL A 103 12.47 0.25 0.93
CA VAL A 103 11.09 -0.05 0.52
C VAL A 103 10.40 -0.75 1.68
N THR A 104 9.24 -0.26 2.06
CA THR A 104 8.38 -0.89 3.05
C THR A 104 7.04 -1.25 2.42
N SER A 105 6.75 -2.54 2.38
CA SER A 105 5.49 -3.09 1.90
C SER A 105 4.49 -3.20 3.05
N ILE A 106 3.41 -2.43 2.98
CA ILE A 106 2.35 -2.40 3.99
C ILE A 106 1.13 -3.08 3.38
N ALA A 107 0.82 -4.30 3.83
CA ALA A 107 -0.24 -5.13 3.27
C ALA A 107 -0.17 -5.20 1.72
N GLY A 108 1.05 -5.24 1.16
CA GLY A 108 1.26 -5.27 -0.29
C GLY A 108 1.09 -6.68 -0.83
N PRO A 109 0.41 -6.87 -1.98
CA PRO A 109 0.22 -8.18 -2.59
C PRO A 109 1.49 -8.62 -3.34
N ASN A 110 2.60 -8.88 -2.61
CA ASN A 110 3.89 -9.19 -3.22
C ASN A 110 3.91 -10.55 -3.96
N HIS A 111 2.92 -11.39 -3.70
CA HIS A 111 2.67 -12.63 -4.46
C HIS A 111 1.25 -12.68 -5.07
N GLY A 112 0.61 -11.52 -5.20
CA GLY A 112 -0.75 -11.38 -5.73
C GLY A 112 -1.83 -11.42 -4.65
N SER A 113 -3.08 -11.27 -5.07
CA SER A 113 -4.26 -11.30 -4.22
C SER A 113 -5.26 -12.34 -4.69
N GLU A 114 -5.63 -13.27 -3.82
CA GLU A 114 -6.68 -14.24 -4.11
C GLU A 114 -8.04 -13.58 -4.36
N LEU A 115 -8.28 -12.38 -3.78
CA LEU A 115 -9.46 -11.58 -4.09
C LEU A 115 -9.43 -11.10 -5.55
N ALA A 116 -8.26 -10.64 -6.04
CA ALA A 116 -8.12 -10.22 -7.43
C ALA A 116 -8.33 -11.42 -8.38
N ASP A 117 -7.80 -12.58 -8.05
CA ASP A 117 -8.02 -13.82 -8.83
C ASP A 117 -9.50 -14.22 -8.83
N HIS A 118 -10.18 -14.08 -7.68
CA HIS A 118 -11.62 -14.35 -7.58
C HIS A 118 -12.42 -13.38 -8.44
N ILE A 119 -12.12 -12.07 -8.40
CA ILE A 119 -12.81 -11.08 -9.21
C ILE A 119 -12.59 -11.35 -10.70
N GLU A 120 -11.36 -11.69 -11.13
CA GLU A 120 -11.07 -12.00 -12.55
C GLU A 120 -11.89 -13.20 -13.03
N ARG A 121 -12.06 -14.22 -12.20
CA ARG A 121 -12.83 -15.42 -12.52
C ARG A 121 -14.34 -15.18 -12.57
N GLU A 122 -14.89 -14.43 -11.59
CA GLU A 122 -16.36 -14.23 -11.47
C GLU A 122 -16.87 -13.07 -12.33
N TYR A 123 -15.98 -12.10 -12.64
CA TYR A 123 -16.30 -10.88 -13.39
C TYR A 123 -15.29 -10.67 -14.54
N PRO A 124 -15.15 -11.63 -15.48
CA PRO A 124 -14.21 -11.49 -16.58
C PRO A 124 -14.39 -10.15 -17.29
N GLY A 125 -13.28 -9.51 -17.64
CA GLY A 125 -13.29 -8.14 -18.15
C GLY A 125 -14.21 -7.88 -19.34
N ASP A 126 -14.47 -8.91 -20.17
CA ASP A 126 -15.33 -8.84 -21.35
C ASP A 126 -16.79 -9.24 -21.09
N SER A 127 -17.09 -9.77 -19.91
CA SER A 127 -18.46 -10.11 -19.52
C SER A 127 -19.31 -8.85 -19.26
N PRO A 128 -20.65 -8.91 -19.40
CA PRO A 128 -21.51 -7.78 -19.04
C PRO A 128 -21.32 -7.29 -17.59
N ARG A 129 -21.14 -8.23 -16.65
CA ARG A 129 -20.91 -7.94 -15.24
C ARG A 129 -19.52 -7.27 -15.04
N GLY A 130 -18.48 -7.77 -15.72
CA GLY A 130 -17.14 -7.18 -15.67
C GLY A 130 -17.10 -5.77 -16.27
N ARG A 131 -17.79 -5.54 -17.40
CA ARG A 131 -17.92 -4.19 -17.98
C ARG A 131 -18.64 -3.23 -17.05
N MET A 132 -19.71 -3.68 -16.37
CA MET A 132 -20.41 -2.84 -15.39
C MET A 132 -19.52 -2.50 -14.19
N LEU A 133 -18.81 -3.49 -13.64
CA LEU A 133 -17.85 -3.27 -12.55
C LEU A 133 -16.76 -2.26 -12.94
N LYS A 134 -16.18 -2.42 -14.14
CA LYS A 134 -15.20 -1.46 -14.69
C LYS A 134 -15.77 -0.05 -14.78
N ALA A 135 -17.00 0.10 -15.28
CA ALA A 135 -17.64 1.41 -15.42
C ALA A 135 -17.89 2.08 -14.06
N VAL A 136 -18.33 1.31 -13.05
CA VAL A 136 -18.53 1.81 -11.67
C VAL A 136 -17.19 2.27 -11.06
N LEU A 137 -16.15 1.43 -11.13
CA LEU A 137 -14.83 1.78 -10.60
C LEU A 137 -14.20 2.98 -11.32
N HIS A 138 -14.36 3.05 -12.65
CA HIS A 138 -13.92 4.21 -13.42
C HIS A 138 -14.63 5.50 -12.99
N GLY A 139 -15.95 5.46 -12.87
CA GLY A 139 -16.75 6.60 -12.39
C GLY A 139 -16.35 7.04 -10.99
N LEU A 140 -16.11 6.08 -10.07
CA LEU A 140 -15.62 6.37 -8.73
C LEU A 140 -14.24 7.05 -8.76
N ALA A 141 -13.30 6.53 -9.55
CA ALA A 141 -11.97 7.13 -9.68
C ALA A 141 -12.03 8.55 -10.27
N CYS A 142 -12.89 8.80 -11.25
CA CYS A 142 -13.13 10.14 -11.78
C CYS A 142 -13.67 11.09 -10.70
N LEU A 143 -14.67 10.65 -9.94
CA LEU A 143 -15.24 11.43 -8.84
C LEU A 143 -14.18 11.77 -7.78
N MET A 144 -13.39 10.78 -7.37
CA MET A 144 -12.29 10.97 -6.42
C MET A 144 -11.27 11.99 -6.94
N GLY A 145 -10.90 11.92 -8.22
CA GLY A 145 -10.02 12.90 -8.87
C GLY A 145 -10.57 14.32 -8.81
N VAL A 146 -11.89 14.49 -9.00
CA VAL A 146 -12.56 15.81 -8.84
C VAL A 146 -12.50 16.29 -7.40
N LEU A 147 -12.78 15.41 -6.44
CA LEU A 147 -12.77 15.76 -5.01
C LEU A 147 -11.35 16.07 -4.49
N GLU A 148 -10.32 15.51 -5.12
CA GLU A 148 -8.93 15.72 -4.73
C GLU A 148 -8.32 16.99 -5.32
N THR A 149 -8.47 17.21 -6.64
CA THR A 149 -7.78 18.29 -7.38
C THR A 149 -8.72 19.39 -7.88
N GLY A 150 -10.03 19.26 -7.61
CA GLY A 150 -11.05 20.14 -8.13
C GLY A 150 -11.40 19.84 -9.60
N TRP A 151 -12.43 20.51 -10.10
CA TRP A 151 -12.99 20.28 -11.45
C TRP A 151 -12.00 20.57 -12.59
N ARG A 152 -11.07 21.52 -12.38
CA ARG A 152 -10.04 21.94 -13.36
C ARG A 152 -8.65 21.37 -13.08
N GLY A 153 -8.51 20.56 -12.03
CA GLY A 153 -7.22 19.99 -11.67
C GLY A 153 -6.74 18.92 -12.65
N PRO A 154 -5.45 18.56 -12.61
CA PRO A 154 -4.89 17.53 -13.49
C PRO A 154 -5.60 16.20 -13.28
N ARG A 155 -5.77 15.46 -14.37
CA ARG A 155 -6.33 14.10 -14.34
C ARG A 155 -5.23 13.09 -14.61
N LEU A 156 -5.11 12.14 -13.69
CA LEU A 156 -4.25 10.99 -13.91
C LEU A 156 -4.99 9.94 -14.76
N PRO A 157 -4.28 9.19 -15.61
CA PRO A 157 -4.90 8.16 -16.44
C PRO A 157 -5.56 7.08 -15.60
N ILE A 158 -6.67 6.53 -16.09
CA ILE A 158 -7.44 5.48 -15.43
C ILE A 158 -7.55 4.30 -16.39
N ASP A 159 -7.03 3.14 -15.97
CA ASP A 159 -7.24 1.85 -16.59
C ASP A 159 -7.57 0.82 -15.50
N VAL A 160 -8.86 0.55 -15.33
CA VAL A 160 -9.38 -0.37 -14.32
C VAL A 160 -8.89 -1.80 -14.57
N HIS A 161 -8.82 -2.21 -15.83
CA HIS A 161 -8.42 -3.58 -16.19
C HIS A 161 -6.93 -3.80 -15.93
N ALA A 162 -6.07 -2.90 -16.39
CA ALA A 162 -4.64 -2.97 -16.12
C ALA A 162 -4.33 -2.93 -14.62
N SER A 163 -5.05 -2.09 -13.85
CA SER A 163 -4.94 -2.05 -12.39
C SER A 163 -5.28 -3.39 -11.76
N HIS A 164 -6.41 -3.98 -12.15
CA HIS A 164 -6.87 -5.25 -11.62
C HIS A 164 -5.90 -6.40 -11.96
N LEU A 165 -5.52 -6.54 -13.24
CA LEU A 165 -4.61 -7.59 -13.70
C LEU A 165 -3.24 -7.52 -13.01
N SER A 166 -2.76 -6.33 -12.67
CA SER A 166 -1.49 -6.17 -11.96
C SER A 166 -1.52 -6.64 -10.50
N LEU A 167 -2.70 -6.98 -9.97
CA LEU A 167 -2.88 -7.48 -8.60
C LEU A 167 -3.21 -8.98 -8.54
N THR A 168 -3.56 -9.59 -9.67
CA THR A 168 -3.77 -11.05 -9.74
C THR A 168 -2.48 -11.80 -9.44
N SER A 169 -2.59 -13.04 -8.95
CA SER A 169 -1.41 -13.89 -8.72
C SER A 169 -0.56 -14.05 -9.97
N SER A 170 -1.17 -14.22 -11.15
CA SER A 170 -0.47 -14.33 -12.42
C SER A 170 0.19 -13.01 -12.86
N GLY A 171 -0.47 -11.87 -12.63
CA GLY A 171 0.05 -10.54 -12.93
C GLY A 171 1.27 -10.21 -12.07
N VAL A 172 1.16 -10.45 -10.77
CA VAL A 172 2.27 -10.23 -9.84
C VAL A 172 3.42 -11.23 -10.10
N ALA A 173 3.14 -12.47 -10.48
CA ALA A 173 4.18 -13.42 -10.86
C ALA A 173 5.03 -12.90 -12.05
N ARG A 174 4.39 -12.33 -13.08
CA ARG A 174 5.10 -11.66 -14.20
C ARG A 174 5.91 -10.46 -13.73
N PHE A 175 5.33 -9.62 -12.87
CA PHE A 175 6.04 -8.49 -12.26
C PHE A 175 7.27 -8.96 -11.46
N ASN A 176 7.15 -10.03 -10.70
CA ASN A 176 8.21 -10.58 -9.86
C ASN A 176 9.37 -11.18 -10.67
N GLN A 177 9.11 -11.70 -11.88
CA GLN A 177 10.18 -12.16 -12.79
C GLN A 177 11.09 -10.99 -13.22
N LEU A 178 10.54 -9.79 -13.36
CA LEU A 178 11.29 -8.60 -13.75
C LEU A 178 11.87 -7.84 -12.56
N TYR A 179 11.21 -7.90 -11.39
CA TYR A 179 11.53 -7.13 -10.20
C TYR A 179 11.55 -8.02 -8.94
N PRO A 180 12.50 -8.97 -8.84
CA PRO A 180 12.51 -9.98 -7.77
C PRO A 180 13.05 -9.48 -6.43
N GLN A 181 13.59 -8.26 -6.35
CA GLN A 181 14.31 -7.74 -5.19
C GLN A 181 13.49 -7.82 -3.91
N GLY A 182 14.04 -8.41 -2.88
CA GLY A 182 13.43 -8.54 -1.56
C GLY A 182 12.33 -9.60 -1.43
N LEU A 183 12.05 -10.37 -2.51
CA LEU A 183 11.06 -11.46 -2.41
C LEU A 183 11.64 -12.65 -1.60
N PRO A 184 10.79 -13.31 -0.80
CA PRO A 184 11.17 -14.59 -0.17
C PRO A 184 11.33 -15.71 -1.20
N ASP A 185 12.29 -16.62 -0.94
CA ASP A 185 12.49 -17.82 -1.76
C ASP A 185 11.42 -18.90 -1.49
N SER A 186 10.72 -18.81 -0.36
CA SER A 186 9.67 -19.75 0.02
C SER A 186 8.43 -19.02 0.51
N TRP A 187 7.27 -19.63 0.30
CA TRP A 187 5.99 -19.09 0.77
C TRP A 187 5.97 -18.92 2.30
N GLY A 188 5.67 -17.72 2.76
CA GLY A 188 5.65 -17.40 4.19
C GLY A 188 7.03 -17.20 4.82
N GLY A 189 8.10 -17.24 4.03
CA GLY A 189 9.46 -16.91 4.46
C GLY A 189 9.74 -15.40 4.47
N GLU A 190 10.95 -15.04 4.86
CA GLU A 190 11.49 -13.69 4.70
C GLU A 190 12.32 -13.61 3.41
N GLY A 191 12.34 -12.44 2.79
CA GLY A 191 13.22 -12.16 1.65
C GLY A 191 14.53 -11.52 2.10
N ALA A 192 15.42 -11.27 1.13
CA ALA A 192 16.65 -10.55 1.40
C ALA A 192 16.35 -9.17 2.01
N ALA A 193 16.92 -8.89 3.18
CA ALA A 193 16.71 -7.64 3.90
C ALA A 193 17.33 -6.44 3.18
N GLU A 194 18.34 -6.66 2.33
CA GLU A 194 18.98 -5.62 1.53
C GLU A 194 19.38 -6.19 0.15
N VAL A 195 19.05 -5.48 -0.92
CA VAL A 195 19.45 -5.79 -2.30
C VAL A 195 19.81 -4.49 -3.01
N ASN A 196 20.96 -4.43 -3.68
CA ASN A 196 21.47 -3.26 -4.40
C ASN A 196 21.52 -1.98 -3.54
N GLY A 197 21.81 -2.11 -2.24
CA GLY A 197 21.86 -0.98 -1.30
C GLY A 197 20.50 -0.39 -0.93
N VAL A 198 19.42 -1.13 -1.21
CA VAL A 198 18.05 -0.82 -0.81
C VAL A 198 17.61 -1.82 0.25
N ARG A 199 17.10 -1.34 1.39
CA ARG A 199 16.55 -2.19 2.45
C ARG A 199 15.08 -2.49 2.20
N TYR A 200 14.67 -3.74 2.44
CA TYR A 200 13.30 -4.19 2.23
C TYR A 200 12.66 -4.63 3.53
N TYR A 201 11.44 -4.12 3.77
CA TYR A 201 10.64 -4.43 4.95
C TYR A 201 9.19 -4.71 4.56
N SER A 202 8.49 -5.51 5.37
CA SER A 202 7.05 -5.67 5.24
C SER A 202 6.35 -5.82 6.58
N TRP A 203 5.07 -5.45 6.60
CA TRP A 203 4.11 -5.87 7.61
C TRP A 203 2.71 -5.97 7.02
N SER A 204 1.88 -6.81 7.64
CA SER A 204 0.50 -7.02 7.21
C SER A 204 -0.44 -7.25 8.39
N GLY A 205 -1.73 -7.17 8.10
CA GLY A 205 -2.80 -7.44 9.03
C GLY A 205 -3.49 -8.78 8.75
N VAL A 206 -4.22 -9.23 9.75
CA VAL A 206 -5.11 -10.38 9.65
C VAL A 206 -6.42 -10.07 10.33
N LEU A 207 -7.53 -10.39 9.67
CA LEU A 207 -8.85 -10.32 10.27
C LEU A 207 -8.95 -11.35 11.40
N LYS A 208 -9.05 -10.88 12.65
CA LYS A 208 -9.20 -11.71 13.84
C LYS A 208 -10.63 -11.57 14.39
N PRO A 209 -11.50 -12.58 14.21
CA PRO A 209 -12.86 -12.55 14.77
C PRO A 209 -12.83 -12.27 16.27
N GLY A 210 -13.74 -11.43 16.74
CA GLY A 210 -13.79 -11.01 18.14
C GLY A 210 -12.82 -9.88 18.52
N ILE A 211 -11.96 -9.43 17.61
CA ILE A 211 -11.04 -8.30 17.78
C ILE A 211 -11.30 -7.26 16.68
N THR A 212 -11.07 -7.62 15.41
CA THR A 212 -11.22 -6.70 14.26
C THR A 212 -12.67 -6.32 13.98
N ASP A 213 -13.64 -7.06 14.46
CA ASP A 213 -15.09 -6.82 14.31
C ASP A 213 -15.73 -6.16 15.55
N ARG A 214 -14.92 -5.69 16.50
CA ARG A 214 -15.38 -5.04 17.74
C ARG A 214 -14.96 -3.58 17.84
N GLY A 215 -15.53 -2.89 18.82
CA GLY A 215 -15.27 -1.45 18.99
C GLY A 215 -15.92 -0.63 17.89
N LEU A 216 -15.24 0.41 17.44
CA LEU A 216 -15.72 1.30 16.39
C LEU A 216 -15.79 0.60 15.02
N ASN A 217 -14.96 -0.41 14.77
CA ASN A 217 -15.00 -1.23 13.56
C ASN A 217 -16.35 -1.93 13.30
N ARG A 218 -17.15 -2.14 14.35
CA ARG A 218 -18.51 -2.67 14.18
C ARG A 218 -19.39 -1.76 13.30
N LEU A 219 -19.13 -0.46 13.32
CA LEU A 219 -19.85 0.55 12.53
C LEU A 219 -19.16 0.87 11.21
N ASP A 220 -17.95 0.37 11.02
CA ASP A 220 -17.16 0.60 9.81
C ASP A 220 -17.65 -0.27 8.64
N GLY A 221 -18.12 0.39 7.58
CA GLY A 221 -18.52 -0.28 6.34
C GLY A 221 -17.34 -0.96 5.64
N SER A 222 -16.14 -0.37 5.71
CA SER A 222 -14.93 -0.93 5.07
C SER A 222 -14.52 -2.25 5.72
N ASN A 223 -14.58 -2.35 7.05
CA ASN A 223 -14.35 -3.60 7.77
C ASN A 223 -15.33 -4.71 7.35
N ARG A 224 -16.62 -4.34 7.13
CA ARG A 224 -17.61 -5.31 6.64
C ARG A 224 -17.26 -5.83 5.25
N PHE A 225 -16.78 -4.97 4.36
CA PHE A 225 -16.32 -5.38 3.03
C PHE A 225 -15.09 -6.28 3.11
N CYS A 226 -14.09 -5.93 3.92
CA CYS A 226 -12.92 -6.78 4.14
C CYS A 226 -13.31 -8.18 4.66
N ARG A 227 -14.25 -8.26 5.60
CA ARG A 227 -14.78 -9.54 6.11
C ARG A 227 -15.58 -10.32 5.07
N LEU A 228 -16.28 -9.65 4.15
CA LEU A 228 -16.96 -10.32 3.03
C LEU A 228 -15.94 -10.88 2.05
N PHE A 229 -14.96 -10.08 1.67
CA PHE A 229 -13.92 -10.46 0.71
C PHE A 229 -13.00 -11.56 1.26
N SER A 230 -12.75 -11.59 2.57
CA SER A 230 -11.93 -12.65 3.18
C SER A 230 -12.47 -14.08 2.94
N ARG A 231 -13.77 -14.20 2.61
CA ARG A 231 -14.40 -15.48 2.29
C ARG A 231 -13.98 -16.03 0.92
N THR A 232 -13.42 -15.20 0.05
CA THR A 232 -12.93 -15.61 -1.28
C THR A 232 -11.57 -16.28 -1.22
N PHE A 233 -10.86 -16.14 -0.10
CA PHE A 233 -9.54 -16.72 0.11
C PHE A 233 -9.61 -18.23 0.32
N VAL A 234 -8.79 -18.97 -0.39
CA VAL A 234 -8.73 -20.44 -0.36
C VAL A 234 -7.42 -20.88 0.27
N ARG A 235 -6.27 -20.43 -0.27
CA ARG A 235 -4.93 -20.76 0.22
C ARG A 235 -4.67 -20.14 1.60
N GLU A 236 -5.04 -18.86 1.76
CA GLU A 236 -4.86 -18.11 3.00
C GLU A 236 -6.18 -17.87 3.74
N ARG A 237 -7.04 -18.91 3.76
CA ARG A 237 -8.31 -18.85 4.48
C ARG A 237 -8.10 -18.52 5.96
N GLY A 238 -8.69 -17.41 6.43
CA GLY A 238 -8.52 -16.92 7.81
C GLY A 238 -7.14 -16.33 8.11
N GLN A 239 -6.27 -16.22 7.10
CA GLN A 239 -4.94 -15.62 7.19
C GLN A 239 -4.82 -14.47 6.18
N CYS A 240 -5.74 -13.51 6.21
CA CYS A 240 -5.76 -12.36 5.33
C CYS A 240 -6.35 -11.14 6.03
N ASP A 241 -6.08 -9.97 5.50
CA ASP A 241 -6.66 -8.70 5.95
C ASP A 241 -7.99 -8.35 5.26
N GLY A 242 -8.50 -9.28 4.43
CA GLY A 242 -9.69 -9.15 3.62
C GLY A 242 -9.43 -8.84 2.16
N MET A 243 -8.28 -8.30 1.80
CA MET A 243 -7.90 -7.98 0.40
C MET A 243 -6.58 -8.63 -0.01
N VAL A 244 -5.65 -8.83 0.92
CA VAL A 244 -4.34 -9.43 0.68
C VAL A 244 -4.07 -10.51 1.74
N GLY A 245 -3.44 -11.60 1.33
CA GLY A 245 -3.05 -12.67 2.22
C GLY A 245 -1.86 -12.32 3.10
N ARG A 246 -1.80 -12.91 4.28
CA ARG A 246 -0.73 -12.73 5.27
C ARG A 246 0.64 -13.00 4.66
N PHE A 247 0.82 -14.19 4.11
CA PHE A 247 2.09 -14.63 3.54
C PHE A 247 2.35 -14.05 2.15
N SER A 248 1.29 -13.76 1.39
CA SER A 248 1.40 -13.01 0.13
C SER A 248 2.00 -11.62 0.32
N SER A 249 1.90 -11.05 1.52
CA SER A 249 2.42 -9.71 1.84
C SER A 249 3.91 -9.68 2.18
N HIS A 250 4.58 -10.82 2.32
CA HIS A 250 5.97 -10.86 2.75
C HIS A 250 6.93 -10.27 1.70
N LEU A 251 7.86 -9.45 2.20
CA LEU A 251 8.93 -8.81 1.42
C LEU A 251 10.07 -8.41 2.38
N GLY A 252 11.30 -8.76 2.04
CA GLY A 252 12.46 -8.43 2.86
C GLY A 252 12.31 -8.94 4.29
N GLN A 253 12.70 -8.12 5.24
CA GLN A 253 12.50 -8.40 6.66
C GLN A 253 11.01 -8.21 7.02
N VAL A 254 10.39 -9.27 7.54
CA VAL A 254 9.00 -9.24 8.01
C VAL A 254 8.95 -8.67 9.43
N ILE A 255 8.47 -7.45 9.57
CA ILE A 255 8.37 -6.78 10.88
C ILE A 255 7.26 -7.41 11.74
N GLY A 256 6.21 -7.86 11.08
CA GLY A 256 5.07 -8.57 11.65
C GLY A 256 4.02 -8.80 10.57
N ASP A 257 3.28 -9.90 10.67
CA ASP A 257 2.39 -10.35 9.61
C ASP A 257 0.99 -10.74 10.10
N ASP A 258 0.71 -10.54 11.38
CA ASP A 258 -0.53 -10.97 12.02
C ASP A 258 -1.19 -9.90 12.88
N TYR A 259 -0.93 -8.62 12.60
CA TYR A 259 -1.59 -7.52 13.32
C TYR A 259 -3.12 -7.63 13.17
N PRO A 260 -3.89 -7.40 14.25
CA PRO A 260 -5.36 -7.48 14.21
C PRO A 260 -5.95 -6.24 13.51
N LEU A 261 -5.67 -6.10 12.24
CA LEU A 261 -6.04 -4.99 11.38
C LEU A 261 -6.57 -5.52 10.06
N ASP A 262 -7.63 -4.92 9.53
CA ASP A 262 -8.03 -5.14 8.15
C ASP A 262 -7.18 -4.30 7.19
N HIS A 263 -7.45 -4.48 5.90
CA HIS A 263 -6.67 -3.85 4.83
C HIS A 263 -6.68 -2.31 4.88
N LEU A 264 -7.74 -1.70 5.40
CA LEU A 264 -7.87 -0.24 5.50
C LEU A 264 -7.50 0.28 6.89
N ASP A 265 -7.75 -0.52 7.94
CA ASP A 265 -7.31 -0.23 9.30
C ASP A 265 -5.80 -0.05 9.40
N ILE A 266 -5.03 -0.82 8.62
CA ILE A 266 -3.56 -0.81 8.67
C ILE A 266 -2.97 0.57 8.29
N VAL A 267 -3.70 1.38 7.54
CA VAL A 267 -3.37 2.78 7.21
C VAL A 267 -4.28 3.77 7.94
N ASN A 268 -4.98 3.30 8.98
CA ASN A 268 -5.82 4.09 9.86
C ASN A 268 -6.97 4.82 9.14
N GLN A 269 -7.53 4.22 8.09
CA GLN A 269 -8.70 4.73 7.37
C GLN A 269 -9.95 4.77 8.27
N SER A 270 -11.10 5.17 7.71
CA SER A 270 -12.38 5.26 8.44
C SER A 270 -12.32 6.13 9.71
N LEU A 271 -11.60 7.29 9.60
CA LEU A 271 -11.40 8.25 10.71
C LEU A 271 -10.67 7.63 11.92
N GLY A 272 -9.90 6.56 11.70
CA GLY A 272 -9.20 5.84 12.76
C GLY A 272 -10.11 4.93 13.59
N ALA A 273 -11.27 4.55 13.04
CA ALA A 273 -12.12 3.52 13.61
C ALA A 273 -11.47 2.15 13.35
N VAL A 274 -10.74 1.65 14.33
CA VAL A 274 -10.02 0.36 14.24
C VAL A 274 -10.53 -0.62 15.29
N GLY A 275 -10.17 -1.89 15.14
CA GLY A 275 -10.49 -2.95 16.08
C GLY A 275 -9.96 -2.67 17.49
N LYS A 276 -10.53 -3.34 18.49
CA LYS A 276 -10.17 -3.12 19.91
C LYS A 276 -8.68 -3.41 20.15
N GLY A 277 -7.95 -2.42 20.66
CA GLY A 277 -6.53 -2.53 20.99
C GLY A 277 -5.57 -2.39 19.80
N ALA A 278 -6.07 -2.25 18.57
CA ALA A 278 -5.24 -1.99 17.40
C ALA A 278 -4.66 -0.56 17.43
N GLN A 279 -3.41 -0.41 17.02
CA GLN A 279 -2.69 0.87 17.04
C GLN A 279 -1.90 1.07 15.74
N PRO A 280 -2.56 1.22 14.57
CA PRO A 280 -1.86 1.32 13.29
C PRO A 280 -0.88 2.51 13.25
N VAL A 281 -1.24 3.66 13.79
CA VAL A 281 -0.33 4.82 13.84
C VAL A 281 0.98 4.50 14.56
N LYS A 282 0.93 3.70 15.63
CA LYS A 282 2.12 3.29 16.39
C LYS A 282 3.09 2.47 15.54
N LEU A 283 2.58 1.59 14.66
CA LEU A 283 3.43 0.82 13.74
C LEU A 283 4.29 1.72 12.86
N PHE A 284 3.72 2.80 12.33
CA PHE A 284 4.47 3.78 11.52
C PHE A 284 5.50 4.55 12.34
N LEU A 285 5.20 4.91 13.59
CA LEU A 285 6.15 5.60 14.46
C LEU A 285 7.34 4.69 14.81
N GLU A 286 7.06 3.44 15.18
CA GLU A 286 8.08 2.43 15.47
C GLU A 286 8.93 2.12 14.23
N HIS A 287 8.31 2.08 13.05
CA HIS A 287 9.05 1.86 11.82
C HIS A 287 9.93 3.06 11.44
N ALA A 288 9.46 4.29 11.60
CA ALA A 288 10.30 5.47 11.40
C ALA A 288 11.52 5.47 12.34
N ALA A 289 11.34 5.06 13.60
CA ALA A 289 12.45 4.87 14.53
C ALA A 289 13.42 3.76 14.06
N ARG A 290 12.88 2.64 13.50
CA ARG A 290 13.67 1.55 12.91
C ARG A 290 14.50 2.05 11.72
N LEU A 291 13.89 2.79 10.79
CA LEU A 291 14.57 3.37 9.63
C LEU A 291 15.69 4.33 10.08
N LYS A 292 15.41 5.18 11.07
CA LYS A 292 16.43 6.06 11.66
C LYS A 292 17.61 5.28 12.24
N ALA A 293 17.35 4.23 13.01
CA ALA A 293 18.39 3.38 13.59
C ALA A 293 19.21 2.65 12.51
N ALA A 294 18.58 2.33 11.36
CA ALA A 294 19.22 1.71 10.20
C ALA A 294 19.99 2.71 9.32
N GLY A 295 20.02 4.00 9.66
CA GLY A 295 20.68 5.04 8.88
C GLY A 295 19.95 5.44 7.59
N CYS A 296 18.66 5.10 7.50
CA CYS A 296 17.79 5.42 6.37
C CYS A 296 17.11 6.79 6.47
#